data_7686e4133ac1cc796dd5662756d21bef
#
_entry.id   7686e4133ac1cc796dd5662756d21bef
#
_cell.length_a   1.000
_cell.length_b   1.000
_cell.length_c   1.000
_cell.angle_alpha   90.00
_cell.angle_beta   90.00
_cell.angle_gamma   90.00
#
_symmetry.space_group_name_H-M   'P 1'
#
loop_
_entity.id
_entity.type
_entity.pdbx_description
1 polymer ?
#
loop_
_entity_poly.entity_id
_entity_poly.type
_entity_poly.pdbx_seq_one_letter_code
_entity_poly.pdbx_strand_id
1 'polypeptide(L)'
;MLIFYFIIGTIFGSFLGLVSERWDTEASIIFGRSQCSSCQKVLKWWQLLPLISQFIFKSRCAFCGEKFSYSYFILEFLTGILFGALWFDLDLLHFLTLFISLLLSKFDIDTYSYPLNIGLGFTACFFIFFPISPISYFWLGLACVSFFINIGIGAGDFLWLFLVSFSVSLEEILLLIQLACMFGQCFLLIKKRKKLPFIPFLSFAYLIVILLPQIP
;
A
#
# COMPACT_ATOMS: atom_id res chain seq x y z
N MET A 1 25.83 0.02 -0.96
CA MET A 1 24.74 -0.82 -0.37
C MET A 1 23.38 -0.15 -0.53
N LEU A 2 23.18 1.15 -0.27
CA LEU A 2 21.89 1.85 -0.42
C LEU A 2 21.22 1.63 -1.80
N ILE A 3 21.98 1.79 -2.89
CA ILE A 3 21.49 1.59 -4.26
C ILE A 3 20.97 0.16 -4.46
N PHE A 4 21.61 -0.83 -3.85
CA PHE A 4 21.20 -2.23 -3.92
C PHE A 4 19.83 -2.43 -3.25
N TYR A 5 19.64 -1.90 -2.04
CA TYR A 5 18.34 -1.93 -1.35
C TYR A 5 17.25 -1.23 -2.19
N PHE A 6 17.57 -0.06 -2.72
CA PHE A 6 16.64 0.68 -3.58
C PHE A 6 16.20 -0.16 -4.80
N ILE A 7 17.15 -0.78 -5.51
CA ILE A 7 16.83 -1.63 -6.68
C ILE A 7 15.95 -2.81 -6.28
N ILE A 8 16.27 -3.51 -5.18
CA ILE A 8 15.43 -4.59 -4.67
C ILE A 8 14.02 -4.08 -4.40
N GLY A 9 13.89 -2.94 -3.71
CA GLY A 9 12.58 -2.33 -3.42
C GLY A 9 11.79 -2.03 -4.68
N THR A 10 12.42 -1.52 -5.75
CA THR A 10 11.71 -1.25 -7.01
C THR A 10 11.19 -2.52 -7.68
N ILE A 11 11.93 -3.65 -7.57
CA ILE A 11 11.51 -4.96 -8.07
C ILE A 11 10.27 -5.44 -7.29
N PHE A 12 10.29 -5.34 -5.96
CA PHE A 12 9.13 -5.65 -5.15
C PHE A 12 7.93 -4.76 -5.48
N GLY A 13 8.14 -3.46 -5.72
CA GLY A 13 7.08 -2.54 -6.13
C GLY A 13 6.44 -2.93 -7.46
N SER A 14 7.23 -3.33 -8.44
CA SER A 14 6.73 -3.85 -9.72
C SER A 14 5.91 -5.12 -9.52
N PHE A 15 6.35 -6.02 -8.63
CA PHE A 15 5.60 -7.22 -8.27
C PHE A 15 4.29 -6.90 -7.55
N LEU A 16 4.28 -5.96 -6.59
CA LEU A 16 3.04 -5.51 -5.93
C LEU A 16 2.03 -4.95 -6.93
N GLY A 17 2.50 -4.21 -7.94
CA GLY A 17 1.67 -3.71 -9.02
C GLY A 17 1.00 -4.84 -9.80
N LEU A 18 1.77 -5.89 -10.14
CA LEU A 18 1.24 -7.08 -10.80
C LEU A 18 0.24 -7.84 -9.92
N VAL A 19 0.51 -7.97 -8.62
CA VAL A 19 -0.43 -8.58 -7.66
C VAL A 19 -1.75 -7.82 -7.65
N SER A 20 -1.71 -6.48 -7.55
CA SER A 20 -2.93 -5.66 -7.52
C SER A 20 -3.76 -5.77 -8.82
N GLU A 21 -3.10 -5.92 -9.96
CA GLU A 21 -3.78 -6.05 -11.26
C GLU A 21 -4.44 -7.43 -11.45
N ARG A 22 -3.80 -8.49 -10.94
CA ARG A 22 -4.24 -9.87 -11.17
C ARG A 22 -5.12 -10.44 -10.06
N TRP A 23 -5.21 -9.76 -8.92
CA TRP A 23 -5.89 -10.29 -7.73
C TRP A 23 -7.36 -10.65 -7.98
N ASP A 24 -8.08 -9.77 -8.66
CA ASP A 24 -9.51 -9.94 -8.96
C ASP A 24 -9.76 -10.55 -10.36
N THR A 25 -8.70 -11.08 -11.00
CA THR A 25 -8.78 -11.70 -12.32
C THR A 25 -8.51 -13.21 -12.23
N GLU A 26 -8.90 -13.95 -13.26
CA GLU A 26 -8.55 -15.38 -13.38
C GLU A 26 -7.07 -15.62 -13.73
N ALA A 27 -6.30 -14.54 -13.94
CA ALA A 27 -4.90 -14.62 -14.30
C ALA A 27 -4.04 -15.02 -13.08
N SER A 28 -3.18 -16.01 -13.25
CA SER A 28 -2.26 -16.45 -12.19
C SER A 28 -1.26 -15.36 -11.84
N ILE A 29 -1.05 -15.11 -10.53
CA ILE A 29 -0.02 -14.20 -10.03
C ILE A 29 1.37 -14.79 -10.25
N ILE A 30 1.51 -16.13 -10.16
CA ILE A 30 2.81 -16.83 -10.20
C ILE A 30 3.18 -17.21 -11.63
N PHE A 31 2.22 -17.66 -12.43
CA PHE A 31 2.44 -18.16 -13.78
C PHE A 31 1.95 -17.17 -14.83
N GLY A 32 2.69 -17.09 -15.92
CA GLY A 32 2.36 -16.24 -17.06
C GLY A 32 3.30 -15.05 -17.20
N ARG A 33 3.34 -14.50 -18.42
CA ARG A 33 4.15 -13.31 -18.74
C ARG A 33 3.28 -12.06 -18.68
N SER A 34 3.89 -10.94 -18.34
CA SER A 34 3.22 -9.64 -18.43
C SER A 34 2.91 -9.29 -19.88
N GLN A 35 1.67 -8.88 -20.12
CA GLN A 35 1.15 -8.55 -21.46
C GLN A 35 0.53 -7.16 -21.43
N CYS A 36 0.51 -6.49 -22.58
CA CYS A 36 -0.23 -5.24 -22.72
C CYS A 36 -1.73 -5.53 -22.70
N SER A 37 -2.50 -4.81 -21.89
CA SER A 37 -3.96 -4.95 -21.80
C SER A 37 -4.67 -4.65 -23.12
N SER A 38 -4.13 -3.76 -23.94
CA SER A 38 -4.75 -3.35 -25.21
C SER A 38 -4.36 -4.25 -26.39
N CYS A 39 -3.06 -4.51 -26.62
CA CYS A 39 -2.62 -5.28 -27.81
C CYS A 39 -2.28 -6.75 -27.50
N GLN A 40 -2.40 -7.20 -26.25
CA GLN A 40 -2.18 -8.58 -25.79
C GLN A 40 -0.74 -9.11 -26.07
N LYS A 41 0.17 -8.27 -26.57
CA LYS A 41 1.56 -8.69 -26.80
C LYS A 41 2.31 -8.85 -25.51
N VAL A 42 3.08 -9.93 -25.40
CA VAL A 42 3.96 -10.21 -24.27
C VAL A 42 5.06 -9.17 -24.21
N LEU A 43 5.22 -8.56 -23.04
CA LEU A 43 6.27 -7.57 -22.80
C LEU A 43 7.63 -8.26 -22.70
N LYS A 44 8.66 -7.65 -23.26
CA LYS A 44 10.03 -8.14 -23.19
C LYS A 44 10.65 -7.76 -21.83
N TRP A 45 11.67 -8.49 -21.36
CA TRP A 45 12.26 -8.29 -20.05
C TRP A 45 12.75 -6.86 -19.78
N TRP A 46 13.29 -6.16 -20.77
CA TRP A 46 13.74 -4.76 -20.62
C TRP A 46 12.58 -3.76 -20.50
N GLN A 47 11.38 -4.13 -20.95
CA GLN A 47 10.17 -3.33 -20.79
C GLN A 47 9.54 -3.52 -19.39
N LEU A 48 10.06 -4.47 -18.62
CA LEU A 48 9.65 -4.78 -17.25
C LEU A 48 10.67 -4.30 -16.21
N LEU A 49 11.79 -3.69 -16.65
CA LEU A 49 12.76 -3.10 -15.71
C LEU A 49 12.09 -1.96 -14.94
N PRO A 50 11.97 -2.09 -13.58
CA PRO A 50 11.29 -1.10 -12.77
C PRO A 50 11.92 0.29 -12.96
N LEU A 51 11.10 1.33 -12.92
CA LEU A 51 11.45 2.73 -13.16
C LEU A 51 12.08 2.99 -14.54
N ILE A 52 13.10 2.23 -14.93
CA ILE A 52 13.87 2.44 -16.16
C ILE A 52 12.97 2.31 -17.40
N SER A 53 12.15 1.26 -17.46
CA SER A 53 11.23 1.06 -18.57
C SER A 53 10.24 2.21 -18.70
N GLN A 54 9.75 2.72 -17.58
CA GLN A 54 8.78 3.81 -17.56
C GLN A 54 9.40 5.15 -18.00
N PHE A 55 10.68 5.39 -17.70
CA PHE A 55 11.41 6.54 -18.24
C PHE A 55 11.63 6.42 -19.76
N ILE A 56 12.14 5.25 -20.22
CA ILE A 56 12.48 5.04 -21.65
C ILE A 56 11.22 5.08 -22.51
N PHE A 57 10.15 4.37 -22.11
CA PHE A 57 8.92 4.26 -22.91
C PHE A 57 7.85 5.29 -22.51
N LYS A 58 8.15 6.22 -21.57
CA LYS A 58 7.22 7.26 -21.08
C LYS A 58 5.88 6.66 -20.62
N SER A 59 5.93 5.57 -19.88
CA SER A 59 4.76 4.79 -19.44
C SER A 59 3.82 4.40 -20.58
N ARG A 60 4.39 3.98 -21.72
CA ARG A 60 3.63 3.52 -22.90
C ARG A 60 4.10 2.15 -23.37
N CYS A 61 3.16 1.40 -23.95
CA CYS A 61 3.49 0.14 -24.61
C CYS A 61 4.37 0.41 -25.83
N ALA A 62 5.52 -0.28 -25.94
CA ALA A 62 6.43 -0.14 -27.09
C ALA A 62 5.85 -0.68 -28.41
N PHE A 63 4.73 -1.44 -28.36
CA PHE A 63 4.12 -2.02 -29.56
C PHE A 63 2.94 -1.23 -30.09
N CYS A 64 2.02 -0.78 -29.21
CA CYS A 64 0.80 -0.09 -29.59
C CYS A 64 0.73 1.37 -29.12
N GLY A 65 1.68 1.82 -28.28
CA GLY A 65 1.70 3.19 -27.74
C GLY A 65 0.67 3.48 -26.64
N GLU A 66 -0.14 2.49 -26.25
CA GLU A 66 -1.12 2.63 -25.18
C GLU A 66 -0.44 3.03 -23.87
N LYS A 67 -1.07 3.91 -23.09
CA LYS A 67 -0.52 4.43 -21.84
C LYS A 67 -0.76 3.47 -20.69
N PHE A 68 0.28 3.20 -19.92
CA PHE A 68 0.17 2.55 -18.61
C PHE A 68 -0.09 3.59 -17.52
N SER A 69 -0.74 3.15 -16.43
CA SER A 69 -0.99 4.03 -15.29
C SER A 69 0.33 4.46 -14.62
N TYR A 70 0.43 5.74 -14.31
CA TYR A 70 1.57 6.26 -13.53
C TYR A 70 1.62 5.69 -12.10
N SER A 71 0.55 5.05 -11.62
CA SER A 71 0.52 4.43 -10.30
C SER A 71 1.58 3.32 -10.13
N TYR A 72 1.96 2.63 -11.22
CA TYR A 72 3.07 1.66 -11.20
C TYR A 72 4.41 2.33 -10.90
N PHE A 73 4.68 3.46 -11.57
CA PHE A 73 5.90 4.23 -11.33
C PHE A 73 6.00 4.70 -9.89
N ILE A 74 4.89 5.25 -9.36
CA ILE A 74 4.83 5.74 -7.98
C ILE A 74 5.06 4.59 -7.00
N LEU A 75 4.43 3.44 -7.23
CA LEU A 75 4.57 2.27 -6.37
C LEU A 75 6.02 1.74 -6.37
N GLU A 76 6.64 1.59 -7.54
CA GLU A 76 8.03 1.15 -7.70
C GLU A 76 8.99 2.13 -7.00
N PHE A 77 8.76 3.42 -7.15
CA PHE A 77 9.60 4.45 -6.54
C PHE A 77 9.46 4.48 -5.02
N LEU A 78 8.23 4.44 -4.49
CA LEU A 78 7.99 4.45 -3.05
C LEU A 78 8.50 3.19 -2.36
N THR A 79 8.34 2.02 -2.97
CA THR A 79 8.93 0.78 -2.44
C THR A 79 10.44 0.81 -2.51
N GLY A 80 11.03 1.39 -3.55
CA GLY A 80 12.47 1.62 -3.62
C GLY A 80 12.99 2.48 -2.45
N ILE A 81 12.32 3.60 -2.16
CA ILE A 81 12.65 4.45 -1.00
C ILE A 81 12.49 3.68 0.30
N LEU A 82 11.39 2.94 0.47
CA LEU A 82 11.11 2.18 1.68
C LEU A 82 12.19 1.13 1.97
N PHE A 83 12.62 0.39 0.96
CA PHE A 83 13.73 -0.56 1.10
C PHE A 83 15.06 0.16 1.36
N GLY A 84 15.28 1.32 0.72
CA GLY A 84 16.43 2.18 1.00
C GLY A 84 16.47 2.65 2.45
N ALA A 85 15.32 2.88 3.07
CA ALA A 85 15.23 3.29 4.48
C ALA A 85 15.71 2.21 5.46
N LEU A 86 15.69 0.92 5.07
CA LEU A 86 16.32 -0.16 5.87
C LEU A 86 17.83 0.04 6.04
N TRP A 87 18.49 0.71 5.12
CA TRP A 87 19.90 1.08 5.26
C TRP A 87 20.14 2.12 6.36
N PHE A 88 19.12 2.88 6.73
CA PHE A 88 19.13 3.88 7.78
C PHE A 88 18.45 3.40 9.07
N ASP A 89 18.51 2.08 9.32
CA ASP A 89 17.99 1.41 10.53
C ASP A 89 16.49 1.61 10.79
N LEU A 90 15.69 1.69 9.70
CA LEU A 90 14.24 1.67 9.84
C LEU A 90 13.81 0.35 10.52
N ASP A 91 13.05 0.47 11.61
CA ASP A 91 12.54 -0.68 12.36
C ASP A 91 11.70 -1.61 11.49
N LEU A 92 11.84 -2.93 11.72
CA LEU A 92 11.18 -3.96 10.92
C LEU A 92 9.65 -3.84 10.95
N LEU A 93 9.06 -3.50 12.10
CA LEU A 93 7.61 -3.33 12.22
C LEU A 93 7.10 -2.16 11.38
N HIS A 94 7.79 -1.03 11.45
CA HIS A 94 7.48 0.13 10.61
C HIS A 94 7.65 -0.18 9.13
N PHE A 95 8.74 -0.89 8.76
CA PHE A 95 8.96 -1.32 7.39
C PHE A 95 7.83 -2.22 6.88
N LEU A 96 7.46 -3.28 7.62
CA LEU A 96 6.41 -4.21 7.22
C LEU A 96 5.06 -3.50 7.10
N THR A 97 4.72 -2.65 8.07
CA THR A 97 3.46 -1.89 8.07
C THR A 97 3.39 -0.95 6.86
N LEU A 98 4.46 -0.21 6.54
CA LEU A 98 4.52 0.66 5.36
C LEU A 98 4.47 -0.13 4.05
N PHE A 99 5.16 -1.27 3.97
CA PHE A 99 5.15 -2.13 2.79
C PHE A 99 3.75 -2.66 2.47
N ILE A 100 3.04 -3.17 3.50
CA ILE A 100 1.65 -3.61 3.38
C ILE A 100 0.74 -2.42 3.02
N SER A 101 0.97 -1.27 3.62
CA SER A 101 0.21 -0.04 3.37
C SER A 101 0.31 0.42 1.91
N LEU A 102 1.47 0.29 1.27
CA LEU A 102 1.63 0.61 -0.15
C LEU A 102 0.80 -0.31 -1.04
N LEU A 103 0.78 -1.61 -0.74
CA LEU A 103 -0.05 -2.59 -1.47
C LEU A 103 -1.53 -2.28 -1.30
N LEU A 104 -1.99 -2.11 -0.05
CA LEU A 104 -3.40 -1.82 0.25
C LEU A 104 -3.85 -0.47 -0.32
N SER A 105 -2.97 0.55 -0.29
CA SER A 105 -3.23 1.85 -0.91
C SER A 105 -3.42 1.73 -2.42
N LYS A 106 -2.66 0.84 -3.09
CA LYS A 106 -2.80 0.59 -4.52
C LYS A 106 -4.18 0.01 -4.83
N PHE A 107 -4.64 -0.98 -4.07
CA PHE A 107 -5.99 -1.53 -4.22
C PHE A 107 -7.07 -0.48 -3.98
N ASP A 108 -6.95 0.29 -2.91
CA ASP A 108 -7.93 1.31 -2.55
C ASP A 108 -8.02 2.43 -3.59
N ILE A 109 -6.91 2.83 -4.21
CA ILE A 109 -6.88 3.82 -5.30
C ILE A 109 -7.53 3.27 -6.58
N ASP A 110 -7.26 2.02 -6.93
CA ASP A 110 -7.70 1.43 -8.20
C ASP A 110 -9.17 0.98 -8.16
N THR A 111 -9.58 0.34 -7.07
CA THR A 111 -10.89 -0.34 -6.98
C THR A 111 -11.83 0.21 -5.91
N TYR A 112 -11.35 1.12 -5.05
CA TYR A 112 -12.07 1.59 -3.85
C TYR A 112 -12.55 0.41 -2.97
N SER A 113 -11.82 -0.69 -2.98
CA SER A 113 -12.11 -1.90 -2.23
C SER A 113 -10.90 -2.37 -1.46
N TYR A 114 -11.16 -2.98 -0.31
CA TYR A 114 -10.13 -3.59 0.52
C TYR A 114 -10.06 -5.10 0.21
N PRO A 115 -8.92 -5.64 -0.21
CA PRO A 115 -8.78 -7.08 -0.45
C PRO A 115 -8.73 -7.84 0.88
N LEU A 116 -9.91 -8.23 1.39
CA LEU A 116 -10.05 -8.86 2.71
C LEU A 116 -9.13 -10.06 2.91
N ASN A 117 -8.96 -10.90 1.90
CA ASN A 117 -8.11 -12.10 2.00
C ASN A 117 -6.65 -11.72 2.26
N ILE A 118 -6.14 -10.68 1.59
CA ILE A 118 -4.79 -10.16 1.81
C ILE A 118 -4.70 -9.55 3.21
N GLY A 119 -5.65 -8.70 3.58
CA GLY A 119 -5.68 -8.04 4.88
C GLY A 119 -5.75 -9.05 6.03
N LEU A 120 -6.60 -10.06 5.95
CA LEU A 120 -6.69 -11.13 6.95
C LEU A 120 -5.42 -11.97 7.02
N GLY A 121 -4.76 -12.23 5.87
CA GLY A 121 -3.47 -12.91 5.85
C GLY A 121 -2.40 -12.16 6.65
N PHE A 122 -2.26 -10.86 6.42
CA PHE A 122 -1.33 -10.03 7.18
C PHE A 122 -1.74 -9.89 8.65
N THR A 123 -3.03 -9.74 8.95
CA THR A 123 -3.54 -9.74 10.33
C THR A 123 -3.16 -11.03 11.06
N ALA A 124 -3.33 -12.19 10.42
CA ALA A 124 -2.93 -13.47 10.99
C ALA A 124 -1.42 -13.58 11.20
N CYS A 125 -0.61 -13.12 10.24
CA CYS A 125 0.85 -13.08 10.40
C CYS A 125 1.27 -12.21 11.59
N PHE A 126 0.74 -10.99 11.71
CA PHE A 126 1.06 -10.12 12.84
C PHE A 126 0.61 -10.71 14.17
N PHE A 127 -0.57 -11.33 14.20
CA PHE A 127 -1.09 -12.01 15.38
C PHE A 127 -0.19 -13.15 15.89
N ILE A 128 0.44 -13.89 14.96
CA ILE A 128 1.30 -15.04 15.28
C ILE A 128 2.70 -14.59 15.71
N PHE A 129 3.27 -13.59 15.04
CA PHE A 129 4.69 -13.25 15.17
C PHE A 129 4.97 -12.12 16.17
N PHE A 130 3.99 -11.30 16.52
CA PHE A 130 4.20 -10.13 17.37
C PHE A 130 3.30 -10.16 18.62
N PRO A 131 3.78 -9.63 19.78
CA PRO A 131 2.99 -9.56 20.99
C PRO A 131 1.80 -8.62 20.83
N ILE A 132 0.63 -9.07 21.24
CA ILE A 132 -0.61 -8.33 21.08
C ILE A 132 -0.82 -7.42 22.27
N SER A 133 -1.17 -6.16 22.01
CA SER A 133 -1.54 -5.18 23.02
C SER A 133 -3.08 -5.10 23.20
N PRO A 134 -3.57 -4.56 24.34
CA PRO A 134 -5.01 -4.29 24.49
C PRO A 134 -5.58 -3.39 23.40
N ILE A 135 -4.76 -2.47 22.88
CA ILE A 135 -5.12 -1.55 21.79
C ILE A 135 -5.36 -2.32 20.48
N SER A 136 -4.53 -3.33 20.20
CA SER A 136 -4.69 -4.18 19.02
C SER A 136 -6.02 -4.95 19.08
N TYR A 137 -6.39 -5.51 20.22
CA TYR A 137 -7.70 -6.16 20.40
C TYR A 137 -8.87 -5.21 20.19
N PHE A 138 -8.75 -3.95 20.62
CA PHE A 138 -9.78 -2.94 20.40
C PHE A 138 -10.02 -2.71 18.89
N TRP A 139 -8.96 -2.50 18.10
CA TRP A 139 -9.08 -2.29 16.65
C TRP A 139 -9.61 -3.53 15.93
N LEU A 140 -9.18 -4.72 16.34
CA LEU A 140 -9.69 -5.98 15.79
C LEU A 140 -11.18 -6.16 16.10
N GLY A 141 -11.60 -5.81 17.31
CA GLY A 141 -13.01 -5.82 17.71
C GLY A 141 -13.86 -4.88 16.84
N LEU A 142 -13.38 -3.65 16.59
CA LEU A 142 -14.05 -2.70 15.70
C LEU A 142 -14.10 -3.21 14.24
N ALA A 143 -13.05 -3.87 13.77
CA ALA A 143 -13.07 -4.49 12.44
C ALA A 143 -14.17 -5.57 12.36
N CYS A 144 -14.29 -6.43 13.37
CA CYS A 144 -15.35 -7.43 13.44
C CYS A 144 -16.75 -6.79 13.48
N VAL A 145 -16.96 -5.76 14.29
CA VAL A 145 -18.25 -5.05 14.37
C VAL A 145 -18.59 -4.41 13.02
N SER A 146 -17.62 -3.73 12.39
CA SER A 146 -17.81 -3.06 11.10
C SER A 146 -18.09 -4.04 9.96
N PHE A 147 -17.70 -5.30 10.09
CA PHE A 147 -18.01 -6.35 9.12
C PHE A 147 -19.51 -6.74 9.13
N PHE A 148 -20.14 -6.74 10.32
CA PHE A 148 -21.55 -7.09 10.48
C PHE A 148 -22.48 -5.88 10.43
N ILE A 149 -22.01 -4.71 10.88
CA ILE A 149 -22.80 -3.50 11.00
C ILE A 149 -22.13 -2.40 10.15
N ASN A 150 -22.86 -1.85 9.20
CA ASN A 150 -22.35 -0.75 8.40
C ASN A 150 -22.26 0.54 9.25
N ILE A 151 -21.07 0.81 9.78
CA ILE A 151 -20.76 2.00 10.62
C ILE A 151 -20.36 3.21 9.75
N GLY A 152 -20.30 3.04 8.42
CA GLY A 152 -19.83 4.07 7.50
C GLY A 152 -18.30 4.11 7.29
N ILE A 153 -17.54 3.31 8.05
CA ILE A 153 -16.10 3.09 7.89
C ILE A 153 -15.90 1.62 7.51
N GLY A 154 -15.03 1.36 6.55
CA GLY A 154 -14.75 0.01 6.08
C GLY A 154 -14.05 -0.85 7.12
N ALA A 155 -14.38 -2.15 7.20
CA ALA A 155 -13.67 -3.11 8.06
C ALA A 155 -12.16 -3.15 7.75
N GLY A 156 -11.79 -2.89 6.49
CA GLY A 156 -10.40 -2.82 6.05
C GLY A 156 -9.59 -1.73 6.72
N ASP A 157 -10.18 -0.55 6.98
CA ASP A 157 -9.51 0.56 7.66
C ASP A 157 -9.18 0.18 9.12
N PHE A 158 -10.10 -0.52 9.79
CA PHE A 158 -9.87 -1.02 11.16
C PHE A 158 -8.83 -2.15 11.19
N LEU A 159 -8.83 -3.05 10.21
CA LEU A 159 -7.78 -4.07 10.09
C LEU A 159 -6.41 -3.42 9.84
N TRP A 160 -6.35 -2.36 9.07
CA TRP A 160 -5.12 -1.60 8.88
C TRP A 160 -4.67 -0.93 10.18
N LEU A 161 -5.58 -0.30 10.95
CA LEU A 161 -5.27 0.27 12.28
C LEU A 161 -4.82 -0.80 13.27
N PHE A 162 -5.35 -2.02 13.19
CA PHE A 162 -4.84 -3.16 13.95
C PHE A 162 -3.35 -3.41 13.64
N LEU A 163 -2.93 -3.44 12.36
CA LEU A 163 -1.52 -3.64 11.99
C LEU A 163 -0.63 -2.50 12.53
N VAL A 164 -1.08 -1.27 12.44
CA VAL A 164 -0.37 -0.09 12.94
C VAL A 164 -0.18 -0.13 14.46
N SER A 165 -1.16 -0.68 15.19
CA SER A 165 -1.14 -0.72 16.66
C SER A 165 -0.02 -1.57 17.27
N PHE A 166 0.72 -2.32 16.46
CA PHE A 166 1.93 -3.04 16.91
C PHE A 166 3.18 -2.15 16.95
N SER A 167 3.17 -1.04 16.23
CA SER A 167 4.36 -0.21 16.02
C SER A 167 4.27 1.19 16.63
N VAL A 168 3.07 1.63 17.04
CA VAL A 168 2.84 2.98 17.58
C VAL A 168 1.88 2.95 18.77
N SER A 169 1.98 3.97 19.63
CA SER A 169 1.12 4.17 20.80
C SER A 169 -0.29 4.60 20.43
N LEU A 170 -1.21 4.56 21.41
CA LEU A 170 -2.59 5.02 21.21
C LEU A 170 -2.64 6.51 20.84
N GLU A 171 -1.82 7.34 21.46
CA GLU A 171 -1.78 8.78 21.21
C GLU A 171 -1.35 9.07 19.76
N GLU A 172 -0.34 8.33 19.29
CA GLU A 172 0.13 8.41 17.91
C GLU A 172 -0.92 7.92 16.91
N ILE A 173 -1.68 6.86 17.23
CA ILE A 173 -2.80 6.42 16.39
C ILE A 173 -3.89 7.49 16.30
N LEU A 174 -4.24 8.14 17.40
CA LEU A 174 -5.23 9.21 17.40
C LEU A 174 -4.77 10.41 16.56
N LEU A 175 -3.51 10.81 16.69
CA LEU A 175 -2.90 11.85 15.86
C LEU A 175 -2.91 11.47 14.38
N LEU A 176 -2.55 10.22 14.07
CA LEU A 176 -2.57 9.66 12.72
C LEU A 176 -3.97 9.76 12.09
N ILE A 177 -5.01 9.34 12.81
CA ILE A 177 -6.40 9.42 12.34
C ILE A 177 -6.81 10.87 12.09
N GLN A 178 -6.46 11.80 12.98
CA GLN A 178 -6.75 13.22 12.80
C GLN A 178 -6.10 13.77 11.54
N LEU A 179 -4.80 13.49 11.33
CA LEU A 179 -4.08 13.91 10.13
C LEU A 179 -4.67 13.31 8.86
N ALA A 180 -4.99 12.01 8.87
CA ALA A 180 -5.60 11.34 7.72
C ALA A 180 -6.96 11.94 7.36
N CYS A 181 -7.79 12.23 8.37
CA CYS A 181 -9.08 12.89 8.16
C CYS A 181 -8.92 14.31 7.59
N MET A 182 -7.97 15.08 8.10
CA MET A 182 -7.69 16.43 7.56
C MET A 182 -7.26 16.37 6.09
N PHE A 183 -6.30 15.51 5.75
CA PHE A 183 -5.85 15.35 4.35
C PHE A 183 -6.97 14.84 3.45
N GLY A 184 -7.75 13.86 3.92
CA GLY A 184 -8.89 13.32 3.19
C GLY A 184 -9.95 14.39 2.90
N GLN A 185 -10.31 15.21 3.90
CA GLN A 185 -11.26 16.32 3.74
C GLN A 185 -10.73 17.36 2.75
N CYS A 186 -9.48 17.79 2.88
CA CYS A 186 -8.86 18.70 1.93
C CYS A 186 -8.92 18.17 0.50
N PHE A 187 -8.61 16.87 0.31
CA PHE A 187 -8.67 16.24 -1.01
C PHE A 187 -10.09 16.24 -1.58
N LEU A 188 -11.11 15.90 -0.78
CA LEU A 188 -12.52 15.91 -1.22
C LEU A 188 -12.98 17.30 -1.66
N LEU A 189 -12.60 18.35 -0.91
CA LEU A 189 -12.92 19.74 -1.24
C LEU A 189 -12.29 20.16 -2.57
N ILE A 190 -11.03 19.79 -2.82
CA ILE A 190 -10.31 20.16 -4.04
C ILE A 190 -10.85 19.39 -5.25
N LYS A 191 -11.05 18.08 -5.12
CA LYS A 191 -11.42 17.20 -6.25
C LYS A 191 -12.92 17.05 -6.47
N LYS A 192 -13.78 17.56 -5.56
CA LYS A 192 -15.26 17.44 -5.61
C LYS A 192 -15.74 15.99 -5.84
N ARG A 193 -15.04 15.01 -5.28
CA ARG A 193 -15.38 13.58 -5.39
C ARG A 193 -16.29 13.15 -4.25
N LYS A 194 -17.16 12.14 -4.53
CA LYS A 194 -18.08 11.57 -3.52
C LYS A 194 -17.46 10.40 -2.73
N LYS A 195 -16.41 9.77 -3.27
CA LYS A 195 -15.70 8.66 -2.63
C LYS A 195 -14.22 9.01 -2.49
N LEU A 196 -13.64 8.58 -1.38
CA LEU A 196 -12.24 8.80 -1.02
C LEU A 196 -11.58 7.44 -0.79
N PRO A 197 -10.46 7.11 -1.46
CA PRO A 197 -9.61 6.02 -1.02
C PRO A 197 -8.95 6.46 0.29
N PHE A 198 -9.28 5.81 1.41
CA PHE A 198 -8.87 6.31 2.74
C PHE A 198 -7.50 5.78 3.17
N ILE A 199 -7.15 4.54 2.79
CA ILE A 199 -5.88 3.91 3.17
C ILE A 199 -4.64 4.73 2.74
N PRO A 200 -4.58 5.35 1.54
CA PRO A 200 -3.44 6.20 1.18
C PRO A 200 -3.22 7.37 2.14
N PHE A 201 -4.30 7.98 2.64
CA PHE A 201 -4.20 9.09 3.59
C PHE A 201 -3.78 8.62 4.97
N LEU A 202 -4.29 7.46 5.41
CA LEU A 202 -3.83 6.79 6.63
C LEU A 202 -2.33 6.45 6.55
N SER A 203 -1.90 5.88 5.43
CA SER A 203 -0.50 5.51 5.20
C SER A 203 0.43 6.72 5.18
N PHE A 204 -0.01 7.83 4.57
CA PHE A 204 0.73 9.08 4.55
C PHE A 204 0.81 9.73 5.95
N ALA A 205 -0.29 9.74 6.68
CA ALA A 205 -0.33 10.22 8.06
C ALA A 205 0.59 9.38 8.98
N TYR A 206 0.59 8.05 8.79
CA TYR A 206 1.48 7.16 9.53
C TYR A 206 2.96 7.47 9.26
N LEU A 207 3.32 7.71 8.01
CA LEU A 207 4.69 8.13 7.67
C LEU A 207 5.08 9.43 8.38
N ILE A 208 4.18 10.41 8.45
CA ILE A 208 4.42 11.66 9.16
C ILE A 208 4.64 11.39 10.66
N VAL A 209 3.78 10.58 11.29
CA VAL A 209 3.87 10.26 12.72
C VAL A 209 5.21 9.59 13.07
N ILE A 210 5.68 8.65 12.25
CA ILE A 210 6.98 8.00 12.47
C ILE A 210 8.14 9.00 12.35
N LEU A 211 8.04 10.00 11.45
CA LEU A 211 9.09 11.00 11.23
C LEU A 211 9.06 12.12 12.26
N LEU A 212 7.97 12.30 13.00
CA LEU A 212 7.93 13.26 14.09
C LEU A 212 8.83 12.76 15.23
N PRO A 213 9.64 13.64 15.84
CA PRO A 213 10.37 13.28 17.04
C PRO A 213 9.35 12.84 18.10
N GLN A 214 9.57 11.65 18.66
CA GLN A 214 8.66 11.11 19.69
C GLN A 214 8.54 12.15 20.81
N ILE A 215 7.33 12.61 21.02
CA ILE A 215 7.03 13.55 22.10
C ILE A 215 7.17 12.74 23.39
N PRO A 216 8.06 13.14 24.31
CA PRO A 216 8.33 12.41 25.53
C PRO A 216 7.11 12.35 26.46
#